data_61bf746fba10c074c0ded5735875bd92
#
_entry.id   61bf746fba10c074c0ded5735875bd92
#
_cell.length_a   1.000
_cell.length_b   1.000
_cell.length_c   1.000
_cell.angle_alpha   90.00
_cell.angle_beta   90.00
_cell.angle_gamma   90.00
#
_symmetry.space_group_name_H-M   'P 1'
#
loop_
_entity.id
_entity.type
_entity.pdbx_description
1 polymer ?
#
loop_
_entity_poly.entity_id
_entity_poly.type
_entity_poly.pdbx_seq_one_letter_code
_entity_poly.pdbx_strand_id
1 'polypeptide(L)'
;MLKYREAIRTGFEKLRKGLPLTSNLIQEVQSVLIGNTAGFRKVPGTELRDNFGNVIYQPPQDGNDVVQYMRNLEEFINRPEMADWDPLVKLAVIHHQFESIHPFYDGNGRTGRIVCILFLVVNGLLDLPILYLSRYITQNKTEYYRLLQAVRDSNGAVVDWQAWVLFMLKGIEVTAAHTITIVNGINRLMAEYKAVLRPEFGKSYRHELLNHLFYHPYTKIDHITEALGVTRITASGYLDKIVKLGLLGKVKVGRVNYYINEKLVDLLVNHEKLADNK
;
A
#
# COMPACT_ATOMS: atom_id res chain seq x y z
N MET A 1 10.68 0.60 2.63
CA MET A 1 9.42 -0.17 2.77
C MET A 1 8.75 -0.01 4.15
N LEU A 2 9.46 -0.08 5.26
CA LEU A 2 8.88 0.06 6.61
C LEU A 2 8.07 1.35 6.79
N LYS A 3 8.65 2.50 6.44
CA LYS A 3 7.98 3.81 6.57
C LYS A 3 6.67 3.93 5.78
N TYR A 4 6.57 3.30 4.60
CA TYR A 4 5.33 3.33 3.81
C TYR A 4 4.19 2.59 4.52
N ARG A 5 4.49 1.41 5.10
CA ARG A 5 3.52 0.65 5.90
C ARG A 5 3.09 1.43 7.15
N GLU A 6 4.05 2.05 7.84
CA GLU A 6 3.77 2.87 9.03
C GLU A 6 2.89 4.08 8.69
N ALA A 7 3.16 4.76 7.59
CA ALA A 7 2.37 5.90 7.12
C ALA A 7 0.91 5.51 6.81
N ILE A 8 0.69 4.40 6.10
CA ILE A 8 -0.66 3.86 5.86
C ILE A 8 -1.34 3.52 7.19
N ARG A 9 -0.63 2.84 8.10
CA ARG A 9 -1.16 2.45 9.41
C ARG A 9 -1.57 3.67 10.23
N THR A 10 -0.74 4.71 10.27
CA THR A 10 -1.04 5.97 10.97
C THR A 10 -2.35 6.57 10.49
N GLY A 11 -2.53 6.71 9.17
CA GLY A 11 -3.78 7.21 8.60
C GLY A 11 -4.97 6.32 8.93
N PHE A 12 -4.84 5.03 8.72
CA PHE A 12 -5.89 4.05 8.93
C PHE A 12 -6.38 3.98 10.40
N GLU A 13 -5.46 3.95 11.37
CA GLU A 13 -5.82 3.92 12.79
C GLU A 13 -6.61 5.16 13.24
N LYS A 14 -6.33 6.33 12.64
CA LYS A 14 -7.08 7.56 12.91
C LYS A 14 -8.47 7.54 12.27
N LEU A 15 -8.58 7.10 11.02
CA LEU A 15 -9.88 6.96 10.36
C LEU A 15 -10.78 5.97 11.09
N ARG A 16 -10.24 4.86 11.60
CA ARG A 16 -11.00 3.91 12.43
C ARG A 16 -11.53 4.48 13.73
N LYS A 17 -10.95 5.56 14.23
CA LYS A 17 -11.43 6.33 15.40
C LYS A 17 -12.48 7.38 15.02
N GLY A 18 -12.94 7.40 13.77
CA GLY A 18 -13.93 8.33 13.26
C GLY A 18 -13.40 9.71 12.88
N LEU A 19 -12.08 9.89 12.80
CA LEU A 19 -11.50 11.15 12.33
C LEU A 19 -11.65 11.25 10.81
N PRO A 20 -11.96 12.44 10.24
CA PRO A 20 -12.04 12.66 8.81
C PRO A 20 -10.65 12.67 8.16
N LEU A 21 -10.60 12.47 6.85
CA LEU A 21 -9.37 12.53 6.05
C LEU A 21 -9.01 14.01 5.77
N THR A 22 -8.35 14.65 6.72
CA THR A 22 -8.00 16.07 6.68
C THR A 22 -6.60 16.34 6.13
N SER A 23 -6.34 17.58 5.74
CA SER A 23 -5.02 18.09 5.37
C SER A 23 -3.97 17.86 6.48
N ASN A 24 -4.36 17.98 7.75
CA ASN A 24 -3.47 17.69 8.87
C ASN A 24 -3.13 16.19 8.95
N LEU A 25 -4.10 15.31 8.74
CA LEU A 25 -3.84 13.87 8.68
C LEU A 25 -2.95 13.51 7.49
N ILE A 26 -3.15 14.12 6.34
CA ILE A 26 -2.31 13.93 5.16
C ILE A 26 -0.87 14.39 5.42
N GLN A 27 -0.66 15.52 6.09
CA GLN A 27 0.68 15.98 6.50
C GLN A 27 1.34 15.02 7.49
N GLU A 28 0.59 14.47 8.45
CA GLU A 28 1.12 13.48 9.39
C GLU A 28 1.53 12.18 8.69
N VAL A 29 0.70 11.67 7.78
CA VAL A 29 1.02 10.50 6.95
C VAL A 29 2.30 10.74 6.14
N GLN A 30 2.44 11.90 5.51
CA GLN A 30 3.65 12.28 4.76
C GLN A 30 4.87 12.40 5.67
N SER A 31 4.70 12.98 6.85
CA SER A 31 5.77 13.12 7.86
C SER A 31 6.33 11.76 8.28
N VAL A 32 5.48 10.76 8.55
CA VAL A 32 5.89 9.39 8.84
C VAL A 32 6.59 8.76 7.64
N LEU A 33 6.04 8.96 6.44
CA LEU A 33 6.57 8.40 5.20
C LEU A 33 8.00 8.87 4.88
N ILE A 34 8.25 10.16 5.03
CA ILE A 34 9.54 10.79 4.69
C ILE A 34 10.47 10.85 5.91
N GLY A 35 9.91 11.01 7.09
CA GLY A 35 10.66 11.16 8.34
C GLY A 35 11.07 12.60 8.61
N ASN A 36 10.26 13.58 8.15
CA ASN A 36 10.41 15.00 8.48
C ASN A 36 9.04 15.64 8.72
N THR A 37 9.02 16.82 9.32
CA THR A 37 7.82 17.56 9.71
C THR A 37 7.72 18.90 8.98
N ALA A 38 8.26 19.02 7.77
CA ALA A 38 8.28 20.27 7.02
C ALA A 38 6.87 20.79 6.65
N GLY A 39 5.88 19.90 6.57
CA GLY A 39 4.53 20.23 6.17
C GLY A 39 4.42 20.61 4.70
N PHE A 40 3.40 21.38 4.34
CA PHE A 40 3.25 21.88 2.97
C PHE A 40 4.38 22.84 2.60
N ARG A 41 4.80 22.80 1.33
CA ARG A 41 5.84 23.69 0.81
C ARG A 41 5.36 25.14 0.83
N LYS A 42 6.28 26.02 1.19
CA LYS A 42 6.04 27.46 1.33
C LYS A 42 6.87 28.29 0.36
N VAL A 43 7.92 27.71 -0.20
CA VAL A 43 8.90 28.39 -1.05
C VAL A 43 8.65 28.01 -2.51
N PRO A 44 8.68 28.97 -3.43
CA PRO A 44 8.57 28.72 -4.88
C PRO A 44 9.78 27.94 -5.42
N GLY A 45 9.70 27.49 -6.68
CA GLY A 45 10.78 26.79 -7.39
C GLY A 45 10.55 25.30 -7.56
N THR A 46 9.40 24.77 -7.12
CA THR A 46 9.05 23.37 -7.40
C THR A 46 8.65 23.22 -8.87
N GLU A 47 9.32 22.31 -9.57
CA GLU A 47 9.05 21.94 -10.95
C GLU A 47 9.09 20.43 -11.10
N LEU A 48 8.19 19.87 -11.91
CA LEU A 48 8.23 18.47 -12.31
C LEU A 48 8.94 18.37 -13.66
N ARG A 49 9.99 17.57 -13.70
CA ARG A 49 10.85 17.41 -14.87
C ARG A 49 10.81 15.99 -15.41
N ASP A 50 10.98 15.87 -16.72
CA ASP A 50 11.18 14.59 -17.38
C ASP A 50 12.60 14.02 -17.13
N ASN A 51 12.89 12.84 -17.68
CA ASN A 51 14.20 12.21 -17.56
C ASN A 51 15.33 12.97 -18.28
N PHE A 52 14.99 13.94 -19.13
CA PHE A 52 15.92 14.80 -19.86
C PHE A 52 16.13 16.15 -19.17
N GLY A 53 15.42 16.41 -18.07
CA GLY A 53 15.48 17.65 -17.31
C GLY A 53 14.55 18.76 -17.81
N ASN A 54 13.70 18.52 -18.81
CA ASN A 54 12.72 19.49 -19.28
C ASN A 54 11.58 19.62 -18.26
N VAL A 55 11.14 20.86 -18.02
CA VAL A 55 9.99 21.12 -17.16
C VAL A 55 8.72 20.69 -17.89
N ILE A 56 8.01 19.70 -17.33
CA ILE A 56 6.74 19.18 -17.88
C ILE A 56 5.52 19.76 -17.16
N TYR A 57 5.70 20.19 -15.91
CA TYR A 57 4.63 20.81 -15.14
C TYR A 57 5.20 21.69 -14.03
N GLN A 58 4.58 22.84 -13.84
CA GLN A 58 4.89 23.77 -12.74
C GLN A 58 3.66 23.86 -11.82
N PRO A 59 3.70 23.23 -10.64
CA PRO A 59 2.61 23.30 -9.67
C PRO A 59 2.51 24.73 -9.08
N PRO A 60 1.43 25.06 -8.34
CA PRO A 60 1.27 26.35 -7.67
C PRO A 60 2.54 26.77 -6.93
N GLN A 61 3.00 27.99 -7.13
CA GLN A 61 4.28 28.47 -6.56
C GLN A 61 4.13 29.21 -5.23
N ASP A 62 2.97 29.81 -4.97
CA ASP A 62 2.68 30.46 -3.68
C ASP A 62 2.26 29.40 -2.64
N GLY A 63 2.90 29.42 -1.47
CA GLY A 63 2.55 28.55 -0.36
C GLY A 63 1.12 28.75 0.17
N ASN A 64 0.56 29.96 0.04
CA ASN A 64 -0.83 30.22 0.41
C ASN A 64 -1.80 29.53 -0.56
N ASP A 65 -1.50 29.55 -1.86
CA ASP A 65 -2.29 28.84 -2.87
C ASP A 65 -2.26 27.32 -2.59
N VAL A 66 -1.10 26.77 -2.24
CA VAL A 66 -0.98 25.36 -1.87
C VAL A 66 -1.89 25.02 -0.70
N VAL A 67 -1.88 25.82 0.35
CA VAL A 67 -2.76 25.62 1.53
C VAL A 67 -4.23 25.74 1.15
N GLN A 68 -4.59 26.73 0.34
CA GLN A 68 -5.98 26.94 -0.12
C GLN A 68 -6.48 25.78 -0.99
N TYR A 69 -5.67 25.31 -1.94
CA TYR A 69 -6.04 24.18 -2.79
C TYR A 69 -6.13 22.86 -1.99
N MET A 70 -5.25 22.64 -1.02
CA MET A 70 -5.35 21.49 -0.13
C MET A 70 -6.58 21.55 0.76
N ARG A 71 -6.99 22.74 1.22
CA ARG A 71 -8.24 22.91 1.95
C ARG A 71 -9.46 22.62 1.07
N ASN A 72 -9.46 23.11 -0.16
CA ASN A 72 -10.52 22.81 -1.13
C ASN A 72 -10.59 21.30 -1.42
N LEU A 73 -9.45 20.65 -1.60
CA LEU A 73 -9.38 19.18 -1.75
C LEU A 73 -9.92 18.44 -0.53
N GLU A 74 -9.62 18.89 0.69
CA GLU A 74 -10.16 18.33 1.93
C GLU A 74 -11.69 18.46 1.99
N GLU A 75 -12.24 19.61 1.60
CA GLU A 75 -13.68 19.81 1.52
C GLU A 75 -14.30 18.89 0.47
N PHE A 76 -13.70 18.76 -0.70
CA PHE A 76 -14.14 17.83 -1.74
C PHE A 76 -14.13 16.37 -1.28
N ILE A 77 -13.14 15.97 -0.49
CA ILE A 77 -13.03 14.61 0.09
C ILE A 77 -14.18 14.35 1.08
N ASN A 78 -14.43 15.29 2.00
CA ASN A 78 -15.23 15.05 3.20
C ASN A 78 -16.69 15.53 3.09
N ARG A 79 -17.04 16.32 2.07
CA ARG A 79 -18.39 16.86 1.88
C ARG A 79 -19.08 16.20 0.68
N PRO A 80 -20.01 15.24 0.92
CA PRO A 80 -20.74 14.58 -0.17
C PRO A 80 -21.52 15.55 -1.06
N GLU A 81 -22.04 16.64 -0.48
CA GLU A 81 -22.82 17.65 -1.20
C GLU A 81 -22.04 18.42 -2.26
N MET A 82 -20.71 18.41 -2.24
CA MET A 82 -19.90 19.07 -3.27
C MET A 82 -19.88 18.30 -4.59
N ALA A 83 -20.02 16.99 -4.54
CA ALA A 83 -20.15 16.13 -5.73
C ALA A 83 -20.75 14.78 -5.30
N ASP A 84 -21.99 14.54 -5.70
CA ASP A 84 -22.65 13.24 -5.54
C ASP A 84 -22.24 12.29 -6.69
N TRP A 85 -20.93 11.97 -6.69
CA TRP A 85 -20.32 11.08 -7.68
C TRP A 85 -19.99 9.73 -7.06
N ASP A 86 -19.91 8.72 -7.90
CA ASP A 86 -19.36 7.43 -7.50
C ASP A 86 -17.98 7.62 -6.83
N PRO A 87 -17.73 7.02 -5.65
CA PRO A 87 -16.48 7.20 -4.92
C PRO A 87 -15.23 6.85 -5.73
N LEU A 88 -15.30 5.91 -6.67
CA LEU A 88 -14.16 5.54 -7.50
C LEU A 88 -13.84 6.63 -8.53
N VAL A 89 -14.87 7.29 -9.09
CA VAL A 89 -14.69 8.47 -9.95
C VAL A 89 -14.11 9.63 -9.15
N LYS A 90 -14.67 9.86 -7.95
CA LYS A 90 -14.19 10.90 -7.02
C LYS A 90 -12.73 10.69 -6.64
N LEU A 91 -12.33 9.43 -6.40
CA LEU A 91 -10.93 9.06 -6.13
C LEU A 91 -9.98 9.45 -7.26
N ALA A 92 -10.38 9.23 -8.52
CA ALA A 92 -9.55 9.61 -9.66
C ALA A 92 -9.32 11.12 -9.71
N VAL A 93 -10.35 11.91 -9.42
CA VAL A 93 -10.25 13.38 -9.34
C VAL A 93 -9.39 13.82 -8.15
N ILE A 94 -9.58 13.22 -6.98
CA ILE A 94 -8.77 13.48 -5.78
C ILE A 94 -7.28 13.23 -6.08
N HIS A 95 -6.97 12.11 -6.72
CA HIS A 95 -5.59 11.76 -7.04
C HIS A 95 -4.97 12.75 -8.03
N HIS A 96 -5.68 13.10 -9.11
CA HIS A 96 -5.23 14.11 -10.07
C HIS A 96 -4.96 15.45 -9.40
N GLN A 97 -5.92 15.93 -8.61
CA GLN A 97 -5.82 17.22 -7.94
C GLN A 97 -4.64 17.25 -6.95
N PHE A 98 -4.47 16.19 -6.16
CA PHE A 98 -3.35 16.09 -5.23
C PHE A 98 -1.99 16.13 -5.96
N GLU A 99 -1.84 15.36 -7.05
CA GLU A 99 -0.62 15.34 -7.86
C GLU A 99 -0.37 16.68 -8.58
N SER A 100 -1.43 17.44 -8.87
CA SER A 100 -1.32 18.76 -9.50
C SER A 100 -1.00 19.87 -8.50
N ILE A 101 -1.56 19.83 -7.30
CA ILE A 101 -1.15 20.74 -6.21
C ILE A 101 0.31 20.48 -5.82
N HIS A 102 0.73 19.22 -5.79
CA HIS A 102 2.07 18.79 -5.40
C HIS A 102 2.54 19.42 -4.09
N PRO A 103 1.79 19.21 -2.98
CA PRO A 103 1.86 20.08 -1.79
C PRO A 103 3.14 19.94 -0.96
N PHE A 104 3.95 18.91 -1.15
CA PHE A 104 5.14 18.63 -0.35
C PHE A 104 6.43 18.81 -1.13
N TYR A 105 7.54 18.99 -0.43
CA TYR A 105 8.88 19.02 -1.02
C TYR A 105 9.33 17.64 -1.53
N ASP A 106 8.87 16.55 -0.87
CA ASP A 106 9.14 15.16 -1.28
C ASP A 106 7.97 14.24 -0.89
N GLY A 107 7.86 13.12 -1.59
CA GLY A 107 6.91 12.06 -1.28
C GLY A 107 5.49 12.27 -1.79
N ASN A 108 5.23 13.27 -2.64
CA ASN A 108 3.89 13.56 -3.15
C ASN A 108 3.22 12.32 -3.75
N GLY A 109 3.83 11.67 -4.75
CA GLY A 109 3.23 10.51 -5.39
C GLY A 109 2.96 9.33 -4.45
N ARG A 110 3.81 9.09 -3.45
CA ARG A 110 3.59 8.07 -2.41
C ARG A 110 2.44 8.46 -1.49
N THR A 111 2.41 9.71 -1.05
CA THR A 111 1.35 10.25 -0.18
C THR A 111 0.02 10.27 -0.93
N GLY A 112 -0.04 10.73 -2.18
CA GLY A 112 -1.25 10.73 -2.99
C GLY A 112 -1.86 9.34 -3.14
N ARG A 113 -1.04 8.30 -3.35
CA ARG A 113 -1.54 6.92 -3.37
C ARG A 113 -2.02 6.42 -2.01
N ILE A 114 -1.39 6.84 -0.90
CA ILE A 114 -1.92 6.54 0.44
C ILE A 114 -3.26 7.24 0.65
N VAL A 115 -3.40 8.50 0.26
CA VAL A 115 -4.69 9.24 0.31
C VAL A 115 -5.78 8.48 -0.44
N CYS A 116 -5.50 7.94 -1.65
CA CYS A 116 -6.46 7.12 -2.38
C CYS A 116 -6.92 5.89 -1.59
N ILE A 117 -5.97 5.15 -0.99
CA ILE A 117 -6.30 3.97 -0.19
C ILE A 117 -7.15 4.34 1.03
N LEU A 118 -6.77 5.41 1.73
CA LEU A 118 -7.50 5.89 2.91
C LEU A 118 -8.89 6.40 2.54
N PHE A 119 -9.05 7.02 1.37
CA PHE A 119 -10.34 7.46 0.85
C PHE A 119 -11.27 6.27 0.58
N LEU A 120 -10.75 5.16 0.02
CA LEU A 120 -11.55 3.93 -0.15
C LEU A 120 -12.01 3.34 1.19
N VAL A 121 -11.17 3.42 2.22
CA VAL A 121 -11.54 2.98 3.58
C VAL A 121 -12.65 3.85 4.17
N VAL A 122 -12.53 5.18 4.06
CA VAL A 122 -13.56 6.12 4.57
C VAL A 122 -14.92 5.89 3.91
N ASN A 123 -14.92 5.54 2.61
CA ASN A 123 -16.16 5.27 1.87
C ASN A 123 -16.66 3.81 1.99
N GLY A 124 -16.07 3.00 2.89
CA GLY A 124 -16.51 1.62 3.12
C GLY A 124 -16.26 0.65 1.96
N LEU A 125 -15.42 1.03 1.00
CA LEU A 125 -15.03 0.17 -0.13
C LEU A 125 -13.87 -0.76 0.21
N LEU A 126 -13.15 -0.48 1.29
CA LEU A 126 -12.09 -1.33 1.85
C LEU A 126 -12.22 -1.38 3.38
N ASP A 127 -12.25 -2.59 3.94
CA ASP A 127 -12.16 -2.79 5.40
C ASP A 127 -10.72 -2.58 5.92
N LEU A 128 -9.75 -2.89 5.07
CA LEU A 128 -8.31 -2.76 5.36
C LEU A 128 -7.58 -2.05 4.22
N PRO A 129 -6.54 -1.25 4.49
CA PRO A 129 -5.83 -0.47 3.49
C PRO A 129 -4.82 -1.32 2.71
N ILE A 130 -5.28 -2.36 2.01
CA ILE A 130 -4.44 -3.38 1.36
C ILE A 130 -4.36 -3.25 -0.17
N LEU A 131 -4.99 -2.24 -0.78
CA LEU A 131 -4.97 -2.01 -2.22
C LEU A 131 -3.66 -1.33 -2.65
N TYR A 132 -2.74 -2.06 -3.31
CA TYR A 132 -1.43 -1.53 -3.71
C TYR A 132 -1.44 -0.93 -5.12
N LEU A 133 -2.13 0.21 -5.28
CA LEU A 133 -2.27 0.93 -6.57
C LEU A 133 -0.92 1.31 -7.20
N SER A 134 0.12 1.47 -6.40
CA SER A 134 1.47 1.81 -6.89
C SER A 134 2.02 0.82 -7.92
N ARG A 135 1.65 -0.47 -7.82
CA ARG A 135 2.09 -1.50 -8.77
C ARG A 135 1.58 -1.18 -10.17
N TYR A 136 0.27 -0.97 -10.32
CA TYR A 136 -0.35 -0.67 -11.60
C TYR A 136 0.23 0.62 -12.21
N ILE A 137 0.34 1.68 -11.42
CA ILE A 137 0.93 2.95 -11.87
C ILE A 137 2.37 2.76 -12.33
N THR A 138 3.19 1.98 -11.62
CA THR A 138 4.60 1.74 -12.00
C THR A 138 4.71 0.94 -13.29
N GLN A 139 3.84 -0.06 -13.49
CA GLN A 139 3.79 -0.87 -14.72
C GLN A 139 3.29 -0.08 -15.93
N ASN A 140 2.46 0.95 -15.70
CA ASN A 140 1.86 1.79 -16.74
C ASN A 140 2.33 3.25 -16.64
N LYS A 141 3.58 3.47 -16.24
CA LYS A 141 4.13 4.79 -15.88
C LYS A 141 4.00 5.83 -16.98
N THR A 142 4.29 5.46 -18.22
CA THR A 142 4.23 6.37 -19.38
C THR A 142 2.81 6.87 -19.60
N GLU A 143 1.84 5.97 -19.60
CA GLU A 143 0.43 6.31 -19.81
C GLU A 143 -0.13 7.13 -18.63
N TYR A 144 0.25 6.77 -17.40
CA TYR A 144 -0.12 7.53 -16.21
C TYR A 144 0.29 9.01 -16.33
N TYR A 145 1.54 9.31 -16.67
CA TYR A 145 2.00 10.68 -16.78
C TYR A 145 1.43 11.40 -18.00
N ARG A 146 1.23 10.69 -19.11
CA ARG A 146 0.58 11.24 -20.30
C ARG A 146 -0.84 11.72 -19.99
N LEU A 147 -1.64 10.87 -19.34
CA LEU A 147 -3.03 11.20 -18.98
C LEU A 147 -3.11 12.28 -17.90
N LEU A 148 -2.23 12.23 -16.90
CA LEU A 148 -2.15 13.26 -15.87
C LEU A 148 -1.88 14.63 -16.48
N GLN A 149 -0.97 14.70 -17.46
CA GLN A 149 -0.64 15.95 -18.14
C GLN A 149 -1.74 16.38 -19.13
N ALA A 150 -2.36 15.46 -19.86
CA ALA A 150 -3.46 15.76 -20.76
C ALA A 150 -4.60 16.50 -20.03
N VAL A 151 -4.98 16.06 -18.84
CA VAL A 151 -5.99 16.75 -18.03
C VAL A 151 -5.52 18.14 -17.60
N ARG A 152 -4.25 18.34 -17.26
CA ARG A 152 -3.68 19.65 -16.90
C ARG A 152 -3.74 20.64 -18.09
N ASP A 153 -3.46 20.14 -19.29
CA ASP A 153 -3.39 20.95 -20.51
C ASP A 153 -4.78 21.22 -21.13
N SER A 154 -5.78 20.42 -20.74
CA SER A 154 -7.11 20.42 -21.37
C SER A 154 -8.00 21.61 -21.02
N ASN A 155 -7.59 22.44 -20.05
CA ASN A 155 -8.44 23.52 -19.52
C ASN A 155 -9.87 23.06 -19.14
N GLY A 156 -10.01 21.80 -18.69
CA GLY A 156 -11.26 21.21 -18.25
C GLY A 156 -12.05 20.45 -19.34
N ALA A 157 -11.44 20.11 -20.48
CA ALA A 157 -12.10 19.31 -21.51
C ALA A 157 -12.52 17.93 -21.00
N VAL A 158 -13.78 17.54 -21.24
CA VAL A 158 -14.38 16.30 -20.70
C VAL A 158 -13.65 15.06 -21.18
N VAL A 159 -13.16 15.05 -22.42
CA VAL A 159 -12.51 13.87 -23.04
C VAL A 159 -11.26 13.42 -22.24
N ASP A 160 -10.44 14.37 -21.79
CA ASP A 160 -9.21 14.04 -21.06
C ASP A 160 -9.51 13.55 -19.66
N TRP A 161 -10.53 14.09 -18.99
CA TRP A 161 -11.02 13.59 -17.73
C TRP A 161 -11.57 12.16 -17.85
N GLN A 162 -12.31 11.85 -18.90
CA GLN A 162 -12.82 10.50 -19.13
C GLN A 162 -11.67 9.49 -19.26
N ALA A 163 -10.66 9.79 -20.07
CA ALA A 163 -9.51 8.91 -20.26
C ALA A 163 -8.74 8.69 -18.94
N TRP A 164 -8.54 9.74 -18.17
CA TRP A 164 -7.91 9.66 -16.85
C TRP A 164 -8.72 8.82 -15.87
N VAL A 165 -10.02 9.07 -15.74
CA VAL A 165 -10.91 8.31 -14.84
C VAL A 165 -10.90 6.83 -15.21
N LEU A 166 -11.06 6.49 -16.49
CA LEU A 166 -11.03 5.09 -16.96
C LEU A 166 -9.69 4.41 -16.67
N PHE A 167 -8.57 5.11 -16.80
CA PHE A 167 -7.25 4.60 -16.43
C PHE A 167 -7.18 4.28 -14.93
N MET A 168 -7.65 5.18 -14.08
CA MET A 168 -7.64 4.97 -12.62
C MET A 168 -8.59 3.85 -12.20
N LEU A 169 -9.79 3.75 -12.78
CA LEU A 169 -10.73 2.66 -12.55
C LEU A 169 -10.13 1.31 -12.95
N LYS A 170 -9.46 1.24 -14.12
CA LYS A 170 -8.76 0.03 -14.54
C LYS A 170 -7.63 -0.36 -13.60
N GLY A 171 -6.91 0.63 -13.08
CA GLY A 171 -5.88 0.42 -12.06
C GLY A 171 -6.44 -0.17 -10.77
N ILE A 172 -7.57 0.31 -10.31
CA ILE A 172 -8.27 -0.20 -9.12
C ILE A 172 -8.75 -1.64 -9.37
N GLU A 173 -9.42 -1.89 -10.50
CA GLU A 173 -9.91 -3.22 -10.89
C GLU A 173 -8.79 -4.27 -10.90
N VAL A 174 -7.72 -4.00 -11.64
CA VAL A 174 -6.58 -4.92 -11.78
C VAL A 174 -5.91 -5.16 -10.43
N THR A 175 -5.72 -4.10 -9.64
CA THR A 175 -5.08 -4.20 -8.33
C THR A 175 -5.95 -4.96 -7.32
N ALA A 176 -7.27 -4.75 -7.35
CA ALA A 176 -8.21 -5.46 -6.50
C ALA A 176 -8.25 -6.96 -6.81
N ALA A 177 -8.37 -7.33 -8.09
CA ALA A 177 -8.35 -8.72 -8.54
C ALA A 177 -7.04 -9.42 -8.12
N HIS A 178 -5.91 -8.74 -8.29
CA HIS A 178 -4.61 -9.22 -7.85
C HIS A 178 -4.55 -9.43 -6.32
N THR A 179 -5.02 -8.46 -5.54
CA THR A 179 -5.03 -8.54 -4.08
C THR A 179 -5.89 -9.71 -3.60
N ILE A 180 -7.08 -9.90 -4.20
CA ILE A 180 -7.98 -11.04 -3.91
C ILE A 180 -7.26 -12.38 -4.18
N THR A 181 -6.55 -12.50 -5.29
CA THR A 181 -5.79 -13.70 -5.63
C THR A 181 -4.73 -14.02 -4.57
N ILE A 182 -3.97 -13.01 -4.12
CA ILE A 182 -2.96 -13.18 -3.06
C ILE A 182 -3.62 -13.59 -1.74
N VAL A 183 -4.68 -12.90 -1.31
CA VAL A 183 -5.36 -13.20 -0.04
C VAL A 183 -5.93 -14.61 -0.04
N ASN A 184 -6.59 -15.02 -1.12
CA ASN A 184 -7.11 -16.39 -1.26
C ASN A 184 -5.97 -17.42 -1.27
N GLY A 185 -4.85 -17.13 -1.93
CA GLY A 185 -3.67 -17.98 -1.93
C GLY A 185 -3.07 -18.13 -0.52
N ILE A 186 -2.94 -17.05 0.23
CA ILE A 186 -2.48 -17.09 1.64
C ILE A 186 -3.43 -17.94 2.48
N ASN A 187 -4.73 -17.74 2.40
CA ASN A 187 -5.73 -18.48 3.15
C ASN A 187 -5.65 -19.98 2.86
N ARG A 188 -5.50 -20.36 1.58
CA ARG A 188 -5.32 -21.76 1.17
C ARG A 188 -4.03 -22.35 1.76
N LEU A 189 -2.90 -21.65 1.64
CA LEU A 189 -1.63 -22.12 2.22
C LEU A 189 -1.70 -22.24 3.74
N MET A 190 -2.33 -21.30 4.43
CA MET A 190 -2.55 -21.38 5.87
C MET A 190 -3.38 -22.62 6.26
N ALA A 191 -4.41 -22.92 5.48
CA ALA A 191 -5.23 -24.13 5.71
C ALA A 191 -4.40 -25.42 5.49
N GLU A 192 -3.59 -25.50 4.44
CA GLU A 192 -2.67 -26.61 4.17
C GLU A 192 -1.66 -26.79 5.31
N TYR A 193 -1.01 -25.73 5.74
CA TYR A 193 -0.06 -25.76 6.87
C TYR A 193 -0.74 -26.20 8.17
N LYS A 194 -1.94 -25.67 8.45
CA LYS A 194 -2.73 -26.05 9.63
C LYS A 194 -3.06 -27.54 9.64
N ALA A 195 -3.44 -28.10 8.49
CA ALA A 195 -3.80 -29.50 8.34
C ALA A 195 -2.61 -30.43 8.66
N VAL A 196 -1.38 -30.02 8.33
CA VAL A 196 -0.16 -30.77 8.64
C VAL A 196 0.31 -30.51 10.08
N LEU A 197 0.37 -29.24 10.51
CA LEU A 197 0.93 -28.89 11.81
C LEU A 197 0.08 -29.35 12.99
N ARG A 198 -1.25 -29.33 12.86
CA ARG A 198 -2.17 -29.66 13.96
C ARG A 198 -2.00 -31.13 14.48
N PRO A 199 -2.00 -32.13 13.61
CA PRO A 199 -1.76 -33.51 14.07
C PRO A 199 -0.32 -33.75 14.54
N GLU A 200 0.67 -33.16 13.86
CA GLU A 200 2.08 -33.33 14.14
C GLU A 200 2.53 -32.72 15.47
N PHE A 201 1.96 -31.61 15.88
CA PHE A 201 2.26 -30.95 17.15
C PHE A 201 1.29 -31.34 18.27
N GLY A 202 0.14 -31.95 17.97
CA GLY A 202 -0.85 -32.39 18.94
C GLY A 202 -1.19 -31.30 19.97
N LYS A 203 -1.00 -31.61 21.26
CA LYS A 203 -1.24 -30.68 22.38
C LYS A 203 -0.32 -29.43 22.36
N SER A 204 0.82 -29.51 21.69
CA SER A 204 1.78 -28.40 21.55
C SER A 204 1.46 -27.47 20.35
N TYR A 205 0.43 -27.79 19.56
CA TYR A 205 0.01 -26.92 18.46
C TYR A 205 -0.57 -25.62 19.02
N ARG A 206 -0.04 -24.50 18.50
CA ARG A 206 -0.55 -23.15 18.78
C ARG A 206 -0.87 -22.43 17.47
N HIS A 207 -2.00 -21.77 17.43
CA HIS A 207 -2.41 -21.00 16.24
C HIS A 207 -1.46 -19.82 15.96
N GLU A 208 -0.89 -19.27 17.03
CA GLU A 208 0.13 -18.20 16.98
C GLU A 208 1.37 -18.63 16.19
N LEU A 209 1.77 -19.92 16.28
CA LEU A 209 2.87 -20.45 15.48
C LEU A 209 2.54 -20.36 13.98
N LEU A 210 1.35 -20.83 13.59
CA LEU A 210 0.90 -20.75 12.19
C LEU A 210 0.87 -19.29 11.72
N ASN A 211 0.24 -18.39 12.46
CA ASN A 211 0.16 -16.98 12.12
C ASN A 211 1.55 -16.37 11.94
N HIS A 212 2.49 -16.71 12.82
CA HIS A 212 3.85 -16.20 12.74
C HIS A 212 4.59 -16.65 11.48
N LEU A 213 4.36 -17.91 11.01
CA LEU A 213 4.96 -18.40 9.76
C LEU A 213 4.44 -17.68 8.50
N PHE A 214 3.32 -16.97 8.61
CA PHE A 214 2.73 -16.17 7.52
C PHE A 214 2.84 -14.65 7.72
N TYR A 215 3.37 -14.21 8.88
CA TYR A 215 3.59 -12.79 9.14
C TYR A 215 4.71 -12.20 8.28
N HIS A 216 5.76 -12.99 8.04
CA HIS A 216 6.83 -12.71 7.10
C HIS A 216 7.17 -13.97 6.30
N PRO A 217 7.70 -13.82 5.07
CA PRO A 217 8.13 -14.98 4.27
C PRO A 217 9.30 -15.77 4.90
N TYR A 218 9.92 -15.24 5.94
CA TYR A 218 10.97 -15.92 6.69
C TYR A 218 10.84 -15.67 8.19
N THR A 219 11.40 -16.56 8.99
CA THR A 219 11.51 -16.40 10.44
C THR A 219 12.88 -16.82 10.95
N LYS A 220 13.15 -16.56 12.23
CA LYS A 220 14.33 -16.96 12.99
C LYS A 220 13.90 -17.57 14.33
N ILE A 221 14.84 -18.26 14.99
CA ILE A 221 14.58 -18.85 16.32
C ILE A 221 14.12 -17.77 17.30
N ASP A 222 14.78 -16.62 17.32
CA ASP A 222 14.49 -15.54 18.26
C ASP A 222 13.07 -14.95 18.05
N HIS A 223 12.60 -14.88 16.80
CA HIS A 223 11.23 -14.43 16.50
C HIS A 223 10.17 -15.41 17.06
N ILE A 224 10.41 -16.73 16.98
CA ILE A 224 9.51 -17.74 17.53
C ILE A 224 9.56 -17.73 19.06
N THR A 225 10.76 -17.55 19.65
CA THR A 225 10.92 -17.40 21.09
C THR A 225 10.07 -16.25 21.63
N GLU A 226 10.15 -15.10 21.00
CA GLU A 226 9.39 -13.91 21.38
C GLU A 226 7.88 -14.09 21.13
N ALA A 227 7.48 -14.57 19.94
CA ALA A 227 6.08 -14.69 19.56
C ALA A 227 5.30 -15.72 20.38
N LEU A 228 5.95 -16.81 20.82
CA LEU A 228 5.29 -17.91 21.54
C LEU A 228 5.62 -17.93 23.04
N GLY A 229 6.56 -17.14 23.53
CA GLY A 229 7.02 -17.17 24.92
C GLY A 229 7.67 -18.50 25.30
N VAL A 230 8.39 -19.13 24.36
CA VAL A 230 9.05 -20.44 24.56
C VAL A 230 10.58 -20.30 24.64
N THR A 231 11.26 -21.33 25.16
CA THR A 231 12.72 -21.33 25.19
C THR A 231 13.32 -21.43 23.78
N ARG A 232 14.55 -20.98 23.61
CA ARG A 232 15.31 -21.08 22.36
C ARG A 232 15.43 -22.50 21.85
N ILE A 233 15.58 -23.47 22.77
CA ILE A 233 15.65 -24.89 22.44
C ILE A 233 14.31 -25.39 21.87
N THR A 234 13.20 -25.04 22.51
CA THR A 234 11.86 -25.38 22.04
C THR A 234 11.57 -24.75 20.68
N ALA A 235 11.88 -23.45 20.50
CA ALA A 235 11.70 -22.73 19.25
C ALA A 235 12.50 -23.38 18.10
N SER A 236 13.78 -23.74 18.35
CA SER A 236 14.61 -24.45 17.37
C SER A 236 14.01 -25.81 17.02
N GLY A 237 13.57 -26.58 18.04
CA GLY A 237 12.93 -27.87 17.80
C GLY A 237 11.65 -27.79 16.97
N TYR A 238 10.84 -26.73 17.18
CA TYR A 238 9.64 -26.47 16.37
C TYR A 238 10.01 -26.20 14.91
N LEU A 239 10.93 -25.27 14.68
CA LEU A 239 11.35 -24.89 13.32
C LEU A 239 12.01 -26.05 12.58
N ASP A 240 12.90 -26.82 13.23
CA ASP A 240 13.56 -27.98 12.62
C ASP A 240 12.54 -29.10 12.30
N LYS A 241 11.51 -29.29 13.13
CA LYS A 241 10.39 -30.20 12.83
C LYS A 241 9.61 -29.72 11.59
N ILE A 242 9.29 -28.43 11.50
CA ILE A 242 8.55 -27.85 10.37
C ILE A 242 9.35 -27.98 9.06
N VAL A 243 10.68 -27.84 9.12
CA VAL A 243 11.58 -28.11 7.97
C VAL A 243 11.51 -29.56 7.55
N LYS A 244 11.55 -30.52 8.50
CA LYS A 244 11.41 -31.94 8.19
C LYS A 244 10.08 -32.33 7.56
N LEU A 245 9.02 -31.56 7.86
CA LEU A 245 7.70 -31.70 7.24
C LEU A 245 7.61 -31.07 5.84
N GLY A 246 8.69 -30.44 5.33
CA GLY A 246 8.74 -29.81 4.03
C GLY A 246 7.92 -28.51 3.91
N LEU A 247 7.58 -27.90 5.05
CA LEU A 247 6.81 -26.65 5.07
C LEU A 247 7.70 -25.40 5.11
N LEU A 248 8.96 -25.52 5.51
CA LEU A 248 9.95 -24.44 5.50
C LEU A 248 11.27 -24.92 4.91
N GLY A 249 11.95 -24.07 4.17
CA GLY A 249 13.36 -24.19 3.84
C GLY A 249 14.24 -23.64 4.97
N LYS A 250 15.45 -24.20 5.16
CA LYS A 250 16.44 -23.71 6.13
C LYS A 250 17.69 -23.26 5.41
N VAL A 251 18.05 -21.96 5.56
CA VAL A 251 19.23 -21.36 4.97
C VAL A 251 20.08 -20.72 6.05
N LYS A 252 21.39 -20.99 6.04
CA LYS A 252 22.35 -20.38 6.96
C LYS A 252 23.01 -19.20 6.30
N VAL A 253 22.89 -18.01 6.92
CA VAL A 253 23.57 -16.79 6.48
C VAL A 253 24.47 -16.31 7.62
N GLY A 254 25.78 -16.42 7.42
CA GLY A 254 26.75 -16.18 8.47
C GLY A 254 26.56 -17.11 9.66
N ARG A 255 26.29 -16.56 10.83
CA ARG A 255 26.04 -17.32 12.06
C ARG A 255 24.54 -17.58 12.37
N VAL A 256 23.65 -17.09 11.51
CA VAL A 256 22.20 -17.11 11.76
C VAL A 256 21.50 -18.08 10.80
N ASN A 257 20.59 -18.91 11.33
CA ASN A 257 19.69 -19.73 10.54
C ASN A 257 18.41 -18.93 10.23
N TYR A 258 18.04 -18.89 8.96
CA TYR A 258 16.77 -18.37 8.45
C TYR A 258 15.89 -19.55 8.03
N TYR A 259 14.63 -19.48 8.39
CA TYR A 259 13.61 -20.46 8.03
C TYR A 259 12.63 -19.79 7.09
N ILE A 260 12.57 -20.25 5.85
CA ILE A 260 11.89 -19.58 4.74
C ILE A 260 10.61 -20.34 4.41
N ASN A 261 9.49 -19.65 4.37
CA ASN A 261 8.24 -20.16 3.83
C ASN A 261 8.27 -20.02 2.29
N GLU A 262 8.87 -21.01 1.63
CA GLU A 262 9.11 -20.98 0.17
C GLU A 262 7.80 -20.85 -0.62
N LYS A 263 6.74 -21.58 -0.20
CA LYS A 263 5.43 -21.48 -0.84
C LYS A 263 4.81 -20.08 -0.72
N LEU A 264 5.02 -19.41 0.40
CA LEU A 264 4.57 -18.01 0.57
C LEU A 264 5.41 -17.05 -0.27
N VAL A 265 6.73 -17.27 -0.37
CA VAL A 265 7.60 -16.50 -1.27
C VAL A 265 7.11 -16.64 -2.71
N ASP A 266 6.89 -17.87 -3.17
CA ASP A 266 6.41 -18.15 -4.53
C ASP A 266 5.07 -17.49 -4.81
N LEU A 267 4.13 -17.58 -3.86
CA LEU A 267 2.84 -16.90 -3.97
C LEU A 267 2.99 -15.40 -4.09
N LEU A 268 3.88 -14.76 -3.32
CA LEU A 268 4.04 -13.31 -3.30
C LEU A 268 4.83 -12.78 -4.51
N VAL A 269 5.73 -13.58 -5.07
CA VAL A 269 6.64 -13.17 -6.17
C VAL A 269 6.13 -13.63 -7.53
N ASN A 270 5.64 -14.88 -7.63
CA ASN A 270 5.33 -15.56 -8.89
C ASN A 270 3.82 -15.73 -9.15
N HIS A 271 2.96 -15.08 -8.37
CA HIS A 271 1.50 -15.19 -8.51
C HIS A 271 0.97 -14.81 -9.90
N GLU A 272 1.70 -14.03 -10.70
CA GLU A 272 1.35 -13.73 -12.11
C GLU A 272 1.31 -14.98 -12.98
N LYS A 273 2.22 -15.93 -12.75
CA LYS A 273 2.26 -17.21 -13.48
C LYS A 273 1.09 -18.14 -13.14
N LEU A 274 0.39 -17.88 -12.01
CA LEU A 274 -0.76 -18.68 -11.56
C LEU A 274 -2.09 -18.16 -12.13
N ALA A 275 -2.14 -16.92 -12.61
CA ALA A 275 -3.33 -16.31 -13.21
C ALA A 275 -3.49 -16.68 -14.70
N ASP A 276 -2.38 -16.93 -15.41
CA ASP A 276 -2.37 -17.26 -16.85
C ASP A 276 -2.70 -18.73 -17.15
N ASN A 277 -2.88 -19.57 -16.13
CA ASN A 277 -3.21 -21.00 -16.26
C ASN A 277 -4.69 -21.34 -15.96
N LYS A 278 -5.61 -20.38 -16.18
CA LYS A 278 -7.06 -20.68 -16.12
C LYS A 278 -7.78 -20.35 -17.40
#